data_7d4806c6555aa3669750b7aee8a571bd
#
_entry.id   7d4806c6555aa3669750b7aee8a571bd
#
_cell.length_a   1.000
_cell.length_b   1.000
_cell.length_c   1.000
_cell.angle_alpha   90.00
_cell.angle_beta   90.00
_cell.angle_gamma   90.00
#
_symmetry.space_group_name_H-M   'P 1'
#
loop_
_entity.id
_entity.type
_entity.pdbx_description
1 polymer ?
#
loop_
_entity_poly.entity_id
_entity_poly.type
_entity_poly.pdbx_seq_one_letter_code
_entity_poly.pdbx_strand_id
1 'polypeptide(L)' 'MSDYVVIYEQAEDGAWGAYLPDLPGVVALGATRSEVQERIEGALAAYADELRGRGGALPAPHHAAGTVAA' A
#
# COMPACT_ATOMS: atom_id res chain seq x y z
N MET A 1 5.69 13.55 9.23
CA MET A 1 5.76 12.32 8.43
C MET A 1 4.40 12.04 7.84
N SER A 2 4.34 11.68 6.58
CA SER A 2 3.07 11.46 5.89
C SER A 2 2.73 9.98 5.87
N ASP A 3 1.48 9.65 6.15
CA ASP A 3 0.98 8.28 6.09
C ASP A 3 0.15 8.10 4.83
N TYR A 4 0.32 6.95 4.18
CA TYR A 4 -0.46 6.61 3.01
C TYR A 4 -1.58 5.65 3.37
N VAL A 5 -2.74 5.84 2.76
CA VAL A 5 -3.84 4.89 2.88
C VAL A 5 -3.46 3.61 2.16
N VAL A 6 -3.71 2.48 2.79
CA VAL A 6 -3.59 1.17 2.16
C VAL A 6 -4.97 0.53 2.09
N ILE A 7 -5.30 -0.03 0.94
CA ILE A 7 -6.54 -0.77 0.74
C ILE A 7 -6.23 -2.26 0.77
N TYR A 8 -6.89 -2.98 1.67
CA TYR A 8 -6.80 -4.43 1.77
C TYR A 8 -8.05 -5.05 1.16
N GLU A 9 -7.86 -6.07 0.35
CA GLU A 9 -8.96 -6.80 -0.26
C GLU A 9 -8.74 -8.30 -0.07
N GLN A 10 -9.82 -9.02 0.22
CA GLN A 10 -9.77 -10.47 0.32
C GLN A 10 -10.47 -11.08 -0.88
N ALA A 11 -9.80 -12.01 -1.54
CA ALA A 11 -10.36 -12.75 -2.67
C ALA A 11 -11.28 -13.87 -2.16
N GLU A 12 -12.08 -14.43 -3.04
CA GLU A 12 -13.02 -15.50 -2.70
C GLU A 12 -12.32 -16.74 -2.15
N ASP A 13 -11.08 -17.01 -2.58
CA ASP A 13 -10.30 -18.15 -2.11
C ASP A 13 -9.63 -17.90 -0.76
N GLY A 14 -9.83 -16.71 -0.17
CA GLY A 14 -9.27 -16.34 1.12
C GLY A 14 -7.93 -15.62 1.05
N ALA A 15 -7.30 -15.54 -0.11
CA ALA A 15 -6.05 -14.81 -0.27
C ALA A 15 -6.28 -13.30 -0.08
N TRP A 16 -5.24 -12.59 0.32
CA TRP A 16 -5.30 -11.16 0.55
C TRP A 16 -4.43 -10.40 -0.42
N GLY A 17 -4.83 -9.18 -0.72
CA GLY A 17 -4.04 -8.24 -1.50
C GLY A 17 -4.12 -6.85 -0.89
N ALA A 18 -3.17 -6.00 -1.25
CA ALA A 18 -3.17 -4.60 -0.81
C ALA A 18 -2.56 -3.73 -1.88
N TYR A 19 -2.97 -2.45 -1.89
CA TYR A 19 -2.39 -1.46 -2.77
C TYR A 19 -2.51 -0.08 -2.13
N LEU A 20 -1.68 0.84 -2.62
CA LEU A 20 -1.68 2.23 -2.16
C LEU A 20 -2.31 3.10 -3.25
N PRO A 21 -3.50 3.69 -3.02
CA PRO A 21 -4.13 4.55 -4.03
C PRO A 21 -3.27 5.72 -4.50
N ASP A 22 -2.45 6.26 -3.60
CA ASP A 22 -1.58 7.40 -3.92
C ASP A 22 -0.33 7.00 -4.69
N LEU A 23 0.03 5.72 -4.69
CA LEU A 23 1.25 5.22 -5.31
C LEU A 23 0.92 4.02 -6.19
N PRO A 24 0.39 4.25 -7.41
CA PRO A 24 0.08 3.16 -8.33
C PRO A 24 1.31 2.30 -8.59
N GLY A 25 1.16 1.00 -8.55
CA GLY A 25 2.25 0.06 -8.72
C GLY A 25 2.84 -0.48 -7.42
N VAL A 26 2.53 0.12 -6.27
CA VAL A 26 2.92 -0.43 -4.97
C VAL A 26 1.80 -1.36 -4.52
N VAL A 27 2.02 -2.66 -4.71
CA VAL A 27 1.01 -3.70 -4.43
C VAL A 27 1.66 -4.87 -3.70
N ALA A 28 0.86 -5.65 -3.00
CA ALA A 28 1.31 -6.85 -2.33
C ALA A 28 0.21 -7.90 -2.31
N LEU A 29 0.62 -9.17 -2.28
CA LEU A 29 -0.29 -10.32 -2.20
C LEU A 29 0.23 -11.27 -1.12
N GLY A 30 -0.67 -12.01 -0.49
CA GLY A 30 -0.30 -12.99 0.52
C GLY A 30 -1.49 -13.82 0.97
N ALA A 31 -1.21 -14.78 1.85
CA ALA A 31 -2.23 -15.69 2.37
C ALA A 31 -3.01 -15.08 3.53
N THR A 32 -2.44 -14.14 4.26
CA THR A 32 -3.09 -13.49 5.39
C THR A 32 -2.91 -11.98 5.30
N ARG A 33 -3.79 -11.25 5.98
CA ARG A 33 -3.69 -9.80 6.03
C ARG A 33 -2.37 -9.34 6.68
N SER A 34 -1.94 -9.99 7.75
CA SER A 34 -0.67 -9.66 8.43
C SER A 34 0.52 -9.81 7.49
N GLU A 35 0.54 -10.89 6.71
CA GLU A 35 1.60 -11.12 5.72
C GLU A 35 1.62 -10.03 4.66
N VAL A 36 0.44 -9.66 4.16
CA VAL A 36 0.32 -8.61 3.16
C VAL A 36 0.74 -7.26 3.72
N GLN A 37 0.40 -6.99 4.99
CA GLN A 37 0.81 -5.76 5.66
C GLN A 37 2.34 -5.63 5.68
N GLU A 38 3.04 -6.67 6.06
CA GLU A 38 4.50 -6.66 6.06
C GLU A 38 5.06 -6.46 4.65
N ARG A 39 4.46 -7.13 3.67
CA ARG A 39 4.90 -7.04 2.28
C ARG A 39 4.66 -5.66 1.67
N ILE A 40 3.53 -5.03 1.96
CA ILE A 40 3.25 -3.68 1.43
C ILE A 40 4.18 -2.64 2.05
N GLU A 41 4.53 -2.80 3.34
CA GLU A 41 5.51 -1.93 3.99
C GLU A 41 6.88 -2.05 3.31
N GLY A 42 7.30 -3.27 3.02
CA GLY A 42 8.55 -3.52 2.29
C GLY A 42 8.53 -2.97 0.87
N ALA A 43 7.40 -3.13 0.18
CA ALA A 43 7.24 -2.62 -1.18
C ALA A 43 7.31 -1.09 -1.22
N LEU A 44 6.69 -0.43 -0.23
CA LEU A 44 6.78 1.03 -0.12
C LEU A 44 8.21 1.48 0.15
N ALA A 45 8.91 0.81 1.05
CA ALA A 45 10.30 1.16 1.37
C ALA A 45 11.20 1.03 0.14
N ALA A 46 11.04 -0.05 -0.63
CA ALA A 46 11.80 -0.26 -1.86
C ALA A 46 11.49 0.79 -2.91
N TYR A 47 10.23 1.16 -3.04
CA TYR A 47 9.79 2.20 -3.98
C TYR A 47 10.39 3.55 -3.60
N ALA A 48 10.37 3.90 -2.31
CA ALA A 48 10.94 5.15 -1.81
C ALA A 48 12.45 5.22 -2.07
N ASP A 49 13.16 4.12 -1.84
CA ASP A 49 14.60 4.05 -2.08
C ASP A 49 14.93 4.24 -3.55
N GLU A 50 14.14 3.61 -4.42
CA GLU A 50 14.33 3.75 -5.86
C GLU A 50 14.11 5.19 -6.32
N LEU A 51 13.07 5.85 -5.82
CA LEU A 51 12.81 7.25 -6.13
C LEU A 51 13.97 8.15 -5.68
N ARG A 52 14.48 7.96 -4.46
CA ARG A 52 15.61 8.75 -3.96
C ARG A 52 16.84 8.55 -4.84
N GLY A 53 17.07 7.34 -5.31
CA GLY A 53 18.19 7.04 -6.21
C GLY A 53 18.11 7.78 -7.54
N ARG A 54 16.91 8.19 -7.94
CA ARG A 54 16.68 8.96 -9.17
C ARG A 54 16.55 10.46 -8.91
N GLY A 55 16.77 10.90 -7.68
CA GLY A 55 16.60 12.31 -7.31
C GLY A 55 15.17 12.73 -7.08
N GLY A 56 14.24 11.78 -7.04
CA GLY A 56 12.82 12.05 -6.80
C GLY A 56 12.44 11.95 -5.33
N ALA A 57 11.17 12.21 -5.05
CA ALA A 57 10.60 12.10 -3.71
C ALA A 57 9.18 11.54 -3.81
N LEU A 58 8.71 10.93 -2.72
CA LEU A 58 7.34 10.45 -2.64
C LEU A 58 6.36 11.63 -2.72
N PRO A 59 5.27 11.47 -3.48
CA PRO A 59 4.23 12.52 -3.51
C PRO A 59 3.52 12.60 -2.15
N ALA A 60 2.92 13.74 -1.87
CA ALA A 60 2.11 13.89 -0.68
C ALA A 60 0.85 13.02 -0.81
N PRO A 61 0.39 12.37 0.27
CA PRO A 61 -0.85 11.59 0.21
C PRO A 61 -2.05 12.53 0.05
N HIS A 62 -3.04 12.09 -0.74
CA HIS A 62 -4.25 12.85 -0.98
C HIS A 62 -5.52 11.99 -0.91
N HIS A 63 -5.38 10.79 -0.33
CA HIS A 63 -6.52 9.92 -0.05
C HIS A 63 -6.69 9.79 1.46
N ALA A 64 -7.93 9.64 1.88
CA ALA A 64 -8.27 9.37 3.26
C ALA A 64 -9.31 8.25 3.29
N ALA A 65 -9.29 7.45 4.34
CA ALA A 65 -10.22 6.36 4.51
C ALA A 65 -11.26 6.69 5.57
N GLY A 66 -12.46 6.20 5.37
CA GLY A 66 -13.52 6.33 6.34
C GLY A 66 -14.55 5.24 6.10
N THR A 67 -15.58 5.20 6.94
CA THR A 67 -16.67 4.26 6.80
C THR A 67 -18.00 5.00 6.80
N VAL A 68 -19.00 4.40 6.20
CA VAL A 68 -20.35 4.91 6.22
C VAL A 68 -21.30 3.74 6.43
N ALA A 69 -22.27 3.90 7.31
CA ALA A 69 -23.25 2.86 7.59
C ALA A 69 -24.19 2.71 6.39
N ALA A 70 -24.45 1.47 6.02
CA ALA A 70 -25.40 1.16 4.95
C ALA A 70 -26.85 1.20 5.45
#